data_f05c2bb64a9367857e6045441ba1719b
#
_entry.id   f05c2bb64a9367857e6045441ba1719b
#
_cell.length_a   1.000
_cell.length_b   1.000
_cell.length_c   1.000
_cell.angle_alpha   90.00
_cell.angle_beta   90.00
_cell.angle_gamma   90.00
#
_symmetry.space_group_name_H-M   'P 1'
#
loop_
_entity.id
_entity.type
_entity.pdbx_description
1 polymer ?
#
loop_
_entity_poly.entity_id
_entity_poly.type
_entity_poly.pdbx_seq_one_letter_code
_entity_poly.pdbx_strand_id
1 'polypeptide(L)'
;MIEWFGPIIEEYYASTEGMGATAIDSATWLEHPGSVGRPIIGVPHIVGEDGREVGPGEVGAIYFERDDRSFAYLGDATKTDAAKHPEHPSWTTVGDVGYLDEDGFLYLTDRVAFTIISGGVNIYPQEIEDLFSLHPAVADIAVIGVPDEEMGERVAAFVQPAQDVETGPALEEELTAYARDRIAHYKVPREIHFRDSLPRTPTGKMVKRRLRE
;
A
#
# COMPACT_ATOMS: atom_id res chain seq x y z
N MET A 1 -14.89 -15.11 -3.25
CA MET A 1 -15.86 -14.48 -4.18
C MET A 1 -15.98 -15.25 -5.50
N ILE A 2 -14.88 -15.54 -6.22
CA ILE A 2 -14.93 -16.25 -7.50
C ILE A 2 -15.56 -17.64 -7.38
N GLU A 3 -15.26 -18.38 -6.30
CA GLU A 3 -15.89 -19.68 -6.02
C GLU A 3 -17.41 -19.60 -5.82
N TRP A 4 -17.91 -18.47 -5.35
CA TRP A 4 -19.33 -18.26 -5.04
C TRP A 4 -20.12 -17.70 -6.24
N PHE A 5 -19.55 -16.68 -6.92
CA PHE A 5 -20.23 -15.98 -8.01
C PHE A 5 -19.80 -16.47 -9.40
N GLY A 6 -18.78 -17.31 -9.49
CA GLY A 6 -18.10 -17.60 -10.76
C GLY A 6 -17.15 -16.47 -11.17
N PRO A 7 -16.48 -16.62 -12.34
CA PRO A 7 -15.46 -15.67 -12.83
C PRO A 7 -16.10 -14.47 -13.53
N ILE A 8 -16.97 -13.73 -12.83
CA ILE A 8 -17.70 -12.58 -13.36
C ILE A 8 -17.23 -11.23 -12.81
N ILE A 9 -16.22 -11.26 -11.92
CA ILE A 9 -15.70 -10.05 -11.27
C ILE A 9 -14.63 -9.47 -12.19
N GLU A 10 -14.74 -8.19 -12.47
CA GLU A 10 -13.69 -7.38 -13.06
C GLU A 10 -13.17 -6.39 -12.01
N GLU A 11 -11.87 -6.28 -11.90
CA GLU A 11 -11.21 -5.32 -11.03
C GLU A 11 -10.52 -4.26 -11.87
N TYR A 12 -10.53 -3.03 -11.40
CA TYR A 12 -9.77 -1.95 -11.99
C TYR A 12 -9.11 -1.08 -10.92
N TYR A 13 -7.91 -0.60 -11.23
CA TYR A 13 -7.21 0.41 -10.46
C TYR A 13 -7.22 1.72 -11.23
N ALA A 14 -7.64 2.79 -10.58
CA ALA A 14 -7.65 4.13 -11.13
C ALA A 14 -7.68 5.18 -10.03
N SER A 15 -7.32 6.43 -10.36
CA SER A 15 -7.45 7.57 -9.47
C SER A 15 -8.55 8.53 -9.94
N THR A 16 -9.13 9.30 -9.02
CA THR A 16 -10.08 10.37 -9.36
C THR A 16 -9.44 11.48 -10.17
N GLU A 17 -8.13 11.64 -10.06
CA GLU A 17 -7.30 12.52 -10.85
C GLU A 17 -7.24 12.08 -12.33
N GLY A 18 -7.54 10.82 -12.62
CA GLY A 18 -7.58 10.25 -13.96
C GLY A 18 -6.20 10.17 -14.63
N MET A 19 -5.16 9.93 -13.86
CA MET A 19 -3.77 9.84 -14.37
C MET A 19 -3.57 8.62 -15.23
N GLY A 20 -4.14 7.47 -14.84
CA GLY A 20 -4.09 6.22 -15.58
C GLY A 20 -5.10 5.23 -15.02
N ALA A 21 -5.22 4.08 -15.68
CA ALA A 21 -6.04 2.97 -15.19
C ALA A 21 -5.52 1.63 -15.70
N THR A 22 -5.69 0.60 -14.86
CA THR A 22 -5.50 -0.81 -15.22
C THR A 22 -6.79 -1.59 -15.01
N ALA A 23 -6.92 -2.75 -15.64
CA ALA A 23 -8.04 -3.66 -15.44
C ALA A 23 -7.61 -5.12 -15.55
N ILE A 24 -8.33 -5.99 -14.82
CA ILE A 24 -8.14 -7.43 -14.84
C ILE A 24 -9.47 -8.14 -14.65
N ASP A 25 -9.72 -9.19 -15.41
CA ASP A 25 -10.85 -10.10 -15.19
C ASP A 25 -10.49 -11.23 -14.21
N SER A 26 -11.50 -11.93 -13.71
CA SER A 26 -11.34 -12.99 -12.73
C SER A 26 -10.48 -14.17 -13.21
N ALA A 27 -10.54 -14.51 -14.49
CA ALA A 27 -9.78 -15.64 -15.03
C ALA A 27 -8.28 -15.30 -15.05
N THR A 28 -7.95 -14.14 -15.57
CA THR A 28 -6.58 -13.61 -15.59
C THR A 28 -6.05 -13.36 -14.17
N TRP A 29 -6.92 -12.88 -13.24
CA TRP A 29 -6.52 -12.67 -11.85
C TRP A 29 -6.10 -13.96 -11.15
N LEU A 30 -6.73 -15.11 -11.47
CA LEU A 30 -6.34 -16.41 -10.93
C LEU A 30 -4.94 -16.86 -11.38
N GLU A 31 -4.48 -16.38 -12.53
CA GLU A 31 -3.14 -16.61 -13.06
C GLU A 31 -2.12 -15.59 -12.48
N HIS A 32 -2.59 -14.39 -12.10
CA HIS A 32 -1.81 -13.28 -11.54
C HIS A 32 -2.38 -12.79 -10.20
N PRO A 33 -2.42 -13.63 -9.15
CA PRO A 33 -3.05 -13.27 -7.87
C PRO A 33 -2.41 -12.03 -7.24
N GLY A 34 -3.26 -11.06 -6.83
CA GLY A 34 -2.82 -9.80 -6.23
C GLY A 34 -2.53 -8.69 -7.22
N SER A 35 -2.54 -8.96 -8.53
CA SER A 35 -2.43 -7.92 -9.55
C SER A 35 -3.72 -7.10 -9.66
N VAL A 36 -3.56 -5.81 -9.95
CA VAL A 36 -4.65 -4.90 -10.37
C VAL A 36 -4.75 -4.77 -11.90
N GLY A 37 -4.06 -5.64 -12.62
CA GLY A 37 -4.19 -5.82 -14.06
C GLY A 37 -3.20 -5.06 -14.92
N ARG A 38 -3.49 -5.07 -16.23
CA ARG A 38 -2.69 -4.39 -17.25
C ARG A 38 -3.26 -2.99 -17.54
N PRO A 39 -2.42 -2.06 -18.04
CA PRO A 39 -2.86 -0.71 -18.36
C PRO A 39 -3.92 -0.71 -19.48
N ILE A 40 -5.01 0.02 -19.23
CA ILE A 40 -6.06 0.33 -20.21
C ILE A 40 -6.10 1.82 -20.55
N ILE A 41 -5.52 2.67 -19.68
CA ILE A 41 -5.36 4.11 -19.88
C ILE A 41 -3.98 4.52 -19.39
N GLY A 42 -3.20 5.19 -20.23
CA GLY A 42 -1.84 5.63 -19.94
C GLY A 42 -0.82 4.51 -19.95
N VAL A 43 0.45 4.85 -19.87
CA VAL A 43 1.56 3.91 -19.79
C VAL A 43 2.13 3.98 -18.38
N PRO A 44 2.13 2.88 -17.61
CA PRO A 44 2.71 2.88 -16.27
C PRO A 44 4.22 2.82 -16.33
N HIS A 45 4.87 3.61 -15.48
CA HIS A 45 6.30 3.62 -15.23
C HIS A 45 6.54 3.45 -13.74
N ILE A 46 7.45 2.58 -13.38
CA ILE A 46 7.87 2.36 -11.99
C ILE A 46 9.19 3.08 -11.77
N VAL A 47 9.20 4.03 -10.85
CA VAL A 47 10.35 4.91 -10.61
C VAL A 47 10.94 4.64 -9.23
N GLY A 48 12.22 4.30 -9.20
CA GLY A 48 12.99 4.06 -7.98
C GLY A 48 13.29 5.34 -7.19
N GLU A 49 13.95 5.19 -6.06
CA GLU A 49 14.32 6.31 -5.17
C GLU A 49 15.33 7.27 -5.82
N ASP A 50 16.12 6.79 -6.76
CA ASP A 50 17.07 7.60 -7.52
C ASP A 50 16.41 8.43 -8.64
N GLY A 51 15.07 8.34 -8.77
CA GLY A 51 14.30 9.02 -9.81
C GLY A 51 14.38 8.38 -11.20
N ARG A 52 14.91 7.16 -11.32
CA ARG A 52 15.00 6.44 -12.58
C ARG A 52 13.97 5.33 -12.66
N GLU A 53 13.55 5.02 -13.87
CA GLU A 53 12.70 3.87 -14.13
C GLU A 53 13.44 2.57 -13.80
N VAL A 54 12.77 1.66 -13.08
CA VAL A 54 13.29 0.37 -12.66
C VAL A 54 12.72 -0.78 -13.49
N GLY A 55 13.35 -1.95 -13.41
CA GLY A 55 12.96 -3.13 -14.16
C GLY A 55 11.77 -3.90 -13.55
N PRO A 56 11.27 -4.92 -14.28
CA PRO A 56 10.21 -5.79 -13.78
C PRO A 56 10.55 -6.43 -12.43
N GLY A 57 9.57 -6.48 -11.52
CA GLY A 57 9.70 -7.02 -10.17
C GLY A 57 10.32 -6.05 -9.16
N GLU A 58 10.87 -4.93 -9.59
CA GLU A 58 11.43 -3.91 -8.69
C GLU A 58 10.35 -2.93 -8.26
N VAL A 59 10.30 -2.65 -6.94
CA VAL A 59 9.28 -1.78 -6.34
C VAL A 59 9.71 -0.31 -6.44
N GLY A 60 8.78 0.55 -6.85
CA GLY A 60 8.99 2.00 -6.93
C GLY A 60 7.69 2.78 -6.95
N ALA A 61 7.80 4.10 -7.08
CA ALA A 61 6.64 4.98 -7.24
C ALA A 61 6.00 4.77 -8.62
N ILE A 62 4.67 4.62 -8.62
CA ILE A 62 3.90 4.43 -9.85
C ILE A 62 3.61 5.77 -10.49
N TYR A 63 4.06 5.96 -11.72
CA TYR A 63 3.69 7.06 -12.59
C TYR A 63 2.91 6.53 -13.78
N PHE A 64 1.99 7.36 -14.30
CA PHE A 64 1.34 7.09 -15.58
C PHE A 64 1.70 8.20 -16.57
N GLU A 65 2.19 7.81 -17.74
CA GLU A 65 2.41 8.72 -18.87
C GLU A 65 1.11 8.92 -19.62
N ARG A 66 0.77 10.20 -19.85
CA ARG A 66 -0.35 10.61 -20.69
C ARG A 66 -0.04 11.91 -21.43
N ASP A 67 -0.03 11.85 -22.76
CA ASP A 67 0.19 13.03 -23.62
C ASP A 67 -1.11 13.81 -23.90
N ASP A 68 -2.26 13.19 -23.72
CA ASP A 68 -3.58 13.72 -24.06
C ASP A 68 -4.18 14.61 -22.95
N ARG A 69 -3.53 14.73 -21.78
CA ARG A 69 -4.11 15.38 -20.63
C ARG A 69 -3.08 16.13 -19.79
N SER A 70 -3.40 17.39 -19.47
CA SER A 70 -2.71 18.11 -18.40
C SER A 70 -3.52 17.98 -17.10
N PHE A 71 -2.81 17.71 -16.01
CA PHE A 71 -3.38 17.57 -14.67
C PHE A 71 -2.91 18.72 -13.78
N ALA A 72 -3.83 19.24 -12.94
CA ALA A 72 -3.48 20.20 -11.90
C ALA A 72 -4.47 20.13 -10.73
N TYR A 73 -3.94 20.24 -9.50
CA TYR A 73 -4.77 20.45 -8.31
C TYR A 73 -5.21 21.91 -8.25
N LEU A 74 -6.51 22.16 -8.12
CA LEU A 74 -7.06 23.50 -8.11
C LEU A 74 -6.53 24.31 -6.89
N GLY A 75 -5.86 25.42 -7.17
CA GLY A 75 -5.31 26.31 -6.14
C GLY A 75 -4.07 25.78 -5.40
N ASP A 76 -3.49 24.65 -5.83
CA ASP A 76 -2.31 24.07 -5.21
C ASP A 76 -1.25 23.70 -6.26
N ALA A 77 -0.45 24.69 -6.63
CA ALA A 77 0.63 24.52 -7.59
C ALA A 77 1.72 23.60 -7.05
N THR A 78 2.06 23.70 -5.76
CA THR A 78 3.09 22.88 -5.12
C THR A 78 2.74 21.40 -5.18
N LYS A 79 1.50 21.05 -4.86
CA LYS A 79 1.02 19.68 -4.95
C LYS A 79 0.94 19.20 -6.41
N THR A 80 0.59 20.08 -7.33
CA THR A 80 0.55 19.79 -8.76
C THR A 80 1.94 19.44 -9.30
N ASP A 81 2.96 20.22 -8.93
CA ASP A 81 4.32 20.01 -9.36
C ASP A 81 4.92 18.74 -8.70
N ALA A 82 4.62 18.50 -7.42
CA ALA A 82 5.03 17.28 -6.72
C ALA A 82 4.40 15.99 -7.30
N ALA A 83 3.29 16.10 -8.02
CA ALA A 83 2.65 14.98 -8.70
C ALA A 83 3.25 14.66 -10.08
N LYS A 84 4.19 15.47 -10.57
CA LYS A 84 4.85 15.27 -11.87
C LYS A 84 6.26 14.75 -11.68
N HIS A 85 6.70 13.90 -12.60
CA HIS A 85 8.09 13.48 -12.65
C HIS A 85 8.99 14.66 -13.06
N PRO A 86 10.13 14.91 -12.38
CA PRO A 86 10.98 16.07 -12.66
C PRO A 86 11.53 16.14 -14.09
N GLU A 87 11.88 14.99 -14.67
CA GLU A 87 12.49 14.90 -16.00
C GLU A 87 11.47 14.53 -17.09
N HIS A 88 10.30 13.99 -16.71
CA HIS A 88 9.23 13.54 -17.62
C HIS A 88 7.91 14.20 -17.25
N PRO A 89 7.61 15.45 -17.70
CA PRO A 89 6.42 16.18 -17.28
C PRO A 89 5.07 15.55 -17.64
N SER A 90 5.05 14.62 -18.61
CA SER A 90 3.87 13.82 -18.97
C SER A 90 3.59 12.66 -18.01
N TRP A 91 4.56 12.31 -17.15
CA TRP A 91 4.41 11.27 -16.14
C TRP A 91 3.86 11.88 -14.86
N THR A 92 2.73 11.37 -14.40
CA THR A 92 2.05 11.86 -13.20
C THR A 92 1.76 10.73 -12.22
N THR A 93 1.81 11.03 -10.90
CA THR A 93 1.59 10.09 -9.82
C THR A 93 0.56 10.59 -8.82
N VAL A 94 -0.16 9.67 -8.18
CA VAL A 94 -0.98 9.93 -6.98
C VAL A 94 -0.26 9.49 -5.70
N GLY A 95 0.99 9.04 -5.82
CA GLY A 95 1.83 8.61 -4.70
C GLY A 95 1.60 7.16 -4.30
N ASP A 96 1.09 6.32 -5.18
CA ASP A 96 1.04 4.88 -4.97
C ASP A 96 2.39 4.25 -5.33
N VAL A 97 2.70 3.13 -4.68
CA VAL A 97 3.93 2.34 -4.83
C VAL A 97 3.57 0.95 -5.29
N GLY A 98 4.37 0.39 -6.19
CA GLY A 98 4.14 -0.95 -6.72
C GLY A 98 5.23 -1.38 -7.68
N TYR A 99 4.96 -2.46 -8.42
CA TYR A 99 5.85 -2.98 -9.44
C TYR A 99 5.06 -3.54 -10.63
N LEU A 100 5.71 -3.65 -11.76
CA LEU A 100 5.24 -4.41 -12.92
C LEU A 100 5.95 -5.77 -12.94
N ASP A 101 5.24 -6.84 -13.28
CA ASP A 101 5.89 -8.10 -13.60
C ASP A 101 6.42 -8.13 -15.04
N GLU A 102 7.05 -9.25 -15.44
CA GLU A 102 7.60 -9.44 -16.80
C GLU A 102 6.52 -9.39 -17.89
N ASP A 103 5.28 -9.71 -17.54
CA ASP A 103 4.11 -9.71 -18.44
C ASP A 103 3.40 -8.35 -18.47
N GLY A 104 3.84 -7.36 -17.66
CA GLY A 104 3.28 -6.01 -17.61
C GLY A 104 2.01 -5.90 -16.77
N PHE A 105 1.78 -6.82 -15.83
CA PHE A 105 0.76 -6.69 -14.81
C PHE A 105 1.24 -5.82 -13.67
N LEU A 106 0.39 -4.90 -13.21
CA LEU A 106 0.67 -4.00 -12.10
C LEU A 106 0.25 -4.62 -10.76
N TYR A 107 1.14 -4.52 -9.78
CA TYR A 107 0.90 -4.93 -8.40
C TYR A 107 1.10 -3.72 -7.49
N LEU A 108 0.11 -3.44 -6.64
CA LEU A 108 0.20 -2.37 -5.65
C LEU A 108 0.87 -2.88 -4.38
N THR A 109 1.80 -2.10 -3.84
CA THR A 109 2.50 -2.42 -2.58
C THR A 109 2.03 -1.52 -1.45
N ASP A 110 2.02 -0.19 -1.64
CA ASP A 110 1.59 0.79 -0.63
C ASP A 110 1.44 2.20 -1.24
N ARG A 111 1.50 3.20 -0.38
CA ARG A 111 1.62 4.62 -0.74
C ARG A 111 2.92 5.20 -0.22
N VAL A 112 3.56 6.05 -1.00
CA VAL A 112 4.78 6.79 -0.60
C VAL A 112 4.60 7.47 0.76
N ALA A 113 3.43 8.08 1.00
CA ALA A 113 3.12 8.79 2.25
C ALA A 113 3.04 7.89 3.50
N PHE A 114 2.95 6.57 3.33
CA PHE A 114 2.85 5.60 4.42
C PHE A 114 4.10 4.75 4.58
N THR A 115 5.03 4.81 3.63
CA THR A 115 6.30 4.10 3.72
C THR A 115 7.02 4.47 5.02
N ILE A 116 7.42 3.45 5.77
CA ILE A 116 8.18 3.58 7.02
C ILE A 116 9.66 3.46 6.66
N ILE A 117 10.47 4.45 7.04
CA ILE A 117 11.91 4.43 6.80
C ILE A 117 12.61 4.06 8.09
N SER A 118 13.01 2.80 8.22
CA SER A 118 13.65 2.26 9.42
C SER A 118 15.08 1.81 9.10
N GLY A 119 16.08 2.48 9.67
CA GLY A 119 17.48 2.18 9.43
C GLY A 119 17.90 2.31 7.96
N GLY A 120 17.27 3.21 7.19
CA GLY A 120 17.50 3.39 5.76
C GLY A 120 16.83 2.33 4.87
N VAL A 121 15.95 1.50 5.43
CA VAL A 121 15.19 0.49 4.67
C VAL A 121 13.72 0.91 4.58
N ASN A 122 13.16 0.88 3.38
CA ASN A 122 11.74 1.10 3.18
C ASN A 122 10.93 -0.11 3.61
N ILE A 123 9.98 0.11 4.52
CA ILE A 123 9.01 -0.89 4.96
C ILE A 123 7.63 -0.41 4.54
N TYR A 124 6.92 -1.27 3.85
CA TYR A 124 5.58 -0.99 3.36
C TYR A 124 4.55 -1.55 4.34
N PRO A 125 3.80 -0.69 5.06
CA PRO A 125 2.78 -1.10 6.02
C PRO A 125 1.77 -2.11 5.50
N GLN A 126 1.38 -2.02 4.25
CA GLN A 126 0.35 -2.88 3.66
C GLN A 126 0.73 -4.38 3.74
N GLU A 127 2.00 -4.73 3.52
CA GLU A 127 2.48 -6.11 3.64
C GLU A 127 2.24 -6.69 5.04
N ILE A 128 2.42 -5.85 6.06
CA ILE A 128 2.23 -6.23 7.45
C ILE A 128 0.73 -6.29 7.78
N GLU A 129 -0.04 -5.32 7.29
CA GLU A 129 -1.50 -5.27 7.47
C GLU A 129 -2.18 -6.48 6.82
N ASP A 130 -1.78 -6.86 5.60
CA ASP A 130 -2.30 -8.03 4.90
C ASP A 130 -2.01 -9.32 5.68
N LEU A 131 -0.78 -9.46 6.21
CA LEU A 131 -0.41 -10.61 7.02
C LEU A 131 -1.29 -10.74 8.26
N PHE A 132 -1.41 -9.67 9.04
CA PHE A 132 -2.18 -9.70 10.29
C PHE A 132 -3.70 -9.82 10.06
N SER A 133 -4.22 -9.34 8.94
CA SER A 133 -5.64 -9.47 8.58
C SER A 133 -6.09 -10.92 8.41
N LEU A 134 -5.14 -11.83 8.19
CA LEU A 134 -5.39 -13.27 8.11
C LEU A 134 -5.38 -13.96 9.48
N HIS A 135 -5.00 -13.25 10.54
CA HIS A 135 -4.95 -13.82 11.89
C HIS A 135 -6.33 -13.81 12.55
N PRO A 136 -6.82 -14.93 13.11
CA PRO A 136 -8.17 -15.05 13.64
C PRO A 136 -8.48 -14.12 14.81
N ALA A 137 -7.47 -13.68 15.54
CA ALA A 137 -7.63 -12.73 16.65
C ALA A 137 -7.69 -11.26 16.21
N VAL A 138 -7.53 -10.95 14.93
CA VAL A 138 -7.49 -9.59 14.38
C VAL A 138 -8.75 -9.30 13.58
N ALA A 139 -9.53 -8.31 13.99
CA ALA A 139 -10.68 -7.82 13.24
C ALA A 139 -10.30 -6.71 12.25
N ASP A 140 -9.36 -5.84 12.63
CA ASP A 140 -8.86 -4.75 11.79
C ASP A 140 -7.45 -4.35 12.26
N ILE A 141 -6.66 -3.79 11.35
CA ILE A 141 -5.29 -3.37 11.64
C ILE A 141 -4.90 -2.12 10.86
N ALA A 142 -4.03 -1.32 11.47
CA ALA A 142 -3.31 -0.27 10.79
C ALA A 142 -1.86 -0.23 11.29
N VAL A 143 -0.93 -0.13 10.35
CA VAL A 143 0.51 -0.06 10.65
C VAL A 143 1.04 1.30 10.23
N ILE A 144 1.86 1.90 11.10
CA ILE A 144 2.51 3.19 10.84
C ILE A 144 3.96 3.18 11.34
N GLY A 145 4.76 4.10 10.81
CA GLY A 145 6.04 4.48 11.38
C GLY A 145 5.84 5.42 12.56
N VAL A 146 6.51 5.14 13.66
CA VAL A 146 6.63 6.06 14.79
C VAL A 146 8.11 6.43 15.01
N PRO A 147 8.42 7.62 15.53
CA PRO A 147 9.80 8.05 15.69
C PRO A 147 10.63 7.05 16.51
N ASP A 148 11.88 6.85 16.09
CA ASP A 148 12.88 6.03 16.76
C ASP A 148 14.24 6.74 16.70
N GLU A 149 14.93 6.84 17.83
CA GLU A 149 16.18 7.63 17.94
C GLU A 149 17.34 7.02 17.13
N GLU A 150 17.37 5.69 16.97
CA GLU A 150 18.46 5.00 16.27
C GLU A 150 18.14 4.75 14.80
N MET A 151 16.88 4.39 14.53
CA MET A 151 16.45 3.90 13.21
C MET A 151 15.70 4.97 12.39
N GLY A 152 15.45 6.16 12.97
CA GLY A 152 14.59 7.18 12.35
C GLY A 152 13.11 6.89 12.60
N GLU A 153 12.60 5.78 12.09
CA GLU A 153 11.28 5.27 12.42
C GLU A 153 11.34 3.78 12.81
N ARG A 154 10.37 3.34 13.62
CA ARG A 154 10.09 1.93 13.90
C ARG A 154 8.65 1.59 13.57
N VAL A 155 8.41 0.33 13.30
CA VAL A 155 7.07 -0.19 12.96
C VAL A 155 6.22 -0.29 14.22
N ALA A 156 5.05 0.34 14.20
CA ALA A 156 4.00 0.23 15.22
C ALA A 156 2.71 -0.28 14.58
N ALA A 157 2.12 -1.33 15.17
CA ALA A 157 0.85 -1.89 14.76
C ALA A 157 -0.27 -1.47 15.72
N PHE A 158 -1.38 -1.01 15.17
CA PHE A 158 -2.62 -0.70 15.89
C PHE A 158 -3.66 -1.75 15.50
N VAL A 159 -4.01 -2.60 16.45
CA VAL A 159 -4.85 -3.77 16.23
C VAL A 159 -6.20 -3.59 16.91
N GLN A 160 -7.26 -3.75 16.14
CA GLN A 160 -8.60 -3.98 16.69
C GLN A 160 -8.77 -5.49 16.84
N PRO A 161 -8.93 -6.01 18.08
CA PRO A 161 -9.09 -7.45 18.29
C PRO A 161 -10.42 -7.95 17.73
N ALA A 162 -10.47 -9.22 17.38
CA ALA A 162 -11.73 -9.88 17.05
C ALA A 162 -12.64 -9.97 18.28
N GLN A 163 -13.92 -10.21 18.05
CA GLN A 163 -14.92 -10.33 19.13
C GLN A 163 -14.50 -11.42 20.12
N ASP A 164 -14.67 -11.15 21.42
CA ASP A 164 -14.36 -12.07 22.52
C ASP A 164 -12.87 -12.47 22.66
N VAL A 165 -11.96 -11.74 22.02
CA VAL A 165 -10.53 -11.92 22.19
C VAL A 165 -10.00 -11.02 23.31
N GLU A 166 -9.36 -11.62 24.33
CA GLU A 166 -8.71 -10.87 25.41
C GLU A 166 -7.41 -10.22 24.91
N THR A 167 -7.28 -8.94 25.14
CA THR A 167 -6.07 -8.17 24.82
C THR A 167 -5.08 -8.22 25.97
N GLY A 168 -3.79 -8.14 25.64
CA GLY A 168 -2.73 -8.10 26.66
C GLY A 168 -1.43 -8.72 26.15
N PRO A 169 -0.45 -8.92 27.06
CA PRO A 169 0.89 -9.38 26.70
C PRO A 169 0.90 -10.75 25.97
N ALA A 170 -0.03 -11.64 26.30
CA ALA A 170 -0.11 -12.96 25.66
C ALA A 170 -0.49 -12.85 24.17
N LEU A 171 -1.49 -12.00 23.85
CA LEU A 171 -1.88 -11.76 22.45
C LEU A 171 -0.78 -10.99 21.69
N GLU A 172 -0.11 -10.04 22.34
CA GLU A 172 1.01 -9.33 21.73
C GLU A 172 2.17 -10.27 21.37
N GLU A 173 2.50 -11.21 22.26
CA GLU A 173 3.53 -12.23 22.02
C GLU A 173 3.10 -13.17 20.87
N GLU A 174 1.86 -13.62 20.86
CA GLU A 174 1.29 -14.47 19.81
C GLU A 174 1.38 -13.78 18.43
N LEU A 175 0.91 -12.54 18.34
CA LEU A 175 0.95 -11.76 17.09
C LEU A 175 2.39 -11.47 16.64
N THR A 176 3.27 -11.17 17.57
CA THR A 176 4.69 -10.95 17.28
C THR A 176 5.35 -12.24 16.75
N ALA A 177 5.08 -13.37 17.37
CA ALA A 177 5.57 -14.68 16.91
C ALA A 177 5.02 -15.01 15.51
N TYR A 178 3.72 -14.79 15.30
CA TYR A 178 3.07 -15.00 14.01
C TYR A 178 3.74 -14.21 12.89
N ALA A 179 4.10 -12.96 13.13
CA ALA A 179 4.80 -12.12 12.17
C ALA A 179 6.25 -12.60 11.94
N ARG A 180 7.00 -12.94 13.01
CA ARG A 180 8.40 -13.38 12.91
C ARG A 180 8.59 -14.61 12.04
N ASP A 181 7.61 -15.50 12.01
CA ASP A 181 7.65 -16.72 11.21
C ASP A 181 7.37 -16.50 9.73
N ARG A 182 6.86 -15.31 9.33
CA ARG A 182 6.28 -15.07 7.99
C ARG A 182 6.85 -13.89 7.23
N ILE A 183 7.41 -12.90 7.93
CA ILE A 183 8.03 -11.73 7.31
C ILE A 183 9.44 -11.49 7.85
N ALA A 184 10.22 -10.69 7.14
CA ALA A 184 11.57 -10.33 7.55
C ALA A 184 11.57 -9.64 8.93
N HIS A 185 12.54 -9.96 9.79
CA HIS A 185 12.59 -9.50 11.17
C HIS A 185 12.52 -7.97 11.33
N TYR A 186 13.08 -7.21 10.40
CA TYR A 186 13.06 -5.76 10.44
C TYR A 186 11.67 -5.16 10.13
N LYS A 187 10.75 -5.94 9.55
CA LYS A 187 9.35 -5.56 9.29
C LYS A 187 8.42 -5.89 10.45
N VAL A 188 8.84 -6.74 11.38
CA VAL A 188 8.02 -7.12 12.53
C VAL A 188 7.74 -5.90 13.40
N PRO A 189 6.47 -5.60 13.75
CA PRO A 189 6.15 -4.50 14.64
C PRO A 189 6.92 -4.59 15.96
N ARG A 190 7.55 -3.48 16.37
CA ARG A 190 8.24 -3.39 17.66
C ARG A 190 7.29 -3.09 18.81
N GLU A 191 6.10 -2.61 18.49
CA GLU A 191 5.03 -2.36 19.45
C GLU A 191 3.67 -2.64 18.81
N ILE A 192 2.77 -3.22 19.61
CA ILE A 192 1.39 -3.52 19.22
C ILE A 192 0.46 -2.80 20.19
N HIS A 193 -0.39 -1.93 19.67
CA HIS A 193 -1.37 -1.17 20.44
C HIS A 193 -2.76 -1.70 20.15
N PHE A 194 -3.44 -2.19 21.18
CA PHE A 194 -4.84 -2.61 21.04
C PHE A 194 -5.79 -1.42 21.12
N ARG A 195 -6.79 -1.38 20.24
CA ARG A 195 -7.83 -0.35 20.17
C ARG A 195 -9.19 -0.97 19.95
N ASP A 196 -10.24 -0.43 20.56
CA ASP A 196 -11.62 -0.86 20.34
C ASP A 196 -12.10 -0.58 18.92
N SER A 197 -11.54 0.45 18.28
CA SER A 197 -11.81 0.81 16.88
C SER A 197 -10.66 1.62 16.30
N LEU A 198 -10.47 1.50 14.97
CA LEU A 198 -9.48 2.28 14.23
C LEU A 198 -10.13 3.50 13.56
N PRO A 199 -9.39 4.62 13.42
CA PRO A 199 -9.96 5.86 12.88
C PRO A 199 -10.24 5.74 11.39
N ARG A 200 -11.50 5.91 10.99
CA ARG A 200 -11.98 5.88 9.61
C ARG A 200 -12.75 7.13 9.24
N THR A 201 -12.78 7.46 7.97
CA THR A 201 -13.69 8.47 7.42
C THR A 201 -15.12 7.93 7.44
N PRO A 202 -16.16 8.79 7.25
CA PRO A 202 -17.54 8.34 7.10
C PRO A 202 -17.76 7.33 5.94
N THR A 203 -16.85 7.33 4.95
CA THR A 203 -16.86 6.41 3.81
C THR A 203 -16.06 5.12 4.08
N GLY A 204 -15.58 4.90 5.32
CA GLY A 204 -14.86 3.69 5.73
C GLY A 204 -13.35 3.71 5.48
N LYS A 205 -12.78 4.77 4.90
CA LYS A 205 -11.35 4.84 4.59
C LYS A 205 -10.51 5.06 5.85
N MET A 206 -9.45 4.26 6.05
CA MET A 206 -8.51 4.39 7.18
C MET A 206 -7.83 5.77 7.20
N VAL A 207 -7.72 6.38 8.40
CA VAL A 207 -7.10 7.69 8.61
C VAL A 207 -5.86 7.53 9.50
N LYS A 208 -4.80 6.91 8.93
CA LYS A 208 -3.55 6.57 9.64
C LYS A 208 -2.93 7.74 10.42
N ARG A 209 -3.05 8.98 9.93
CA ARG A 209 -2.50 10.16 10.63
C ARG A 209 -3.03 10.35 12.06
N ARG A 210 -4.28 9.91 12.34
CA ARG A 210 -4.89 10.01 13.69
C ARG A 210 -4.36 8.98 14.68
N LEU A 211 -3.56 8.02 14.22
CA LEU A 211 -2.90 7.04 15.09
C LEU A 211 -1.60 7.59 15.69
N ARG A 212 -1.09 8.72 15.18
CA ARG A 212 0.10 9.39 15.68
C ARG A 212 -0.22 10.43 16.79
N GLU A 213 -1.51 10.70 17.03
CA GLU A 213 -2.04 11.58 18.07
C GLU A 213 -2.28 10.80 19.39
#